data_40f835b3ed36167362a3507066f51678
#
_entry.id   40f835b3ed36167362a3507066f51678
#
_cell.length_a   1.000
_cell.length_b   1.000
_cell.length_c   1.000
_cell.angle_alpha   90.00
_cell.angle_beta   90.00
_cell.angle_gamma   90.00
#
_symmetry.space_group_name_H-M   'P 1'
#
loop_
_entity.id
_entity.type
_entity.pdbx_description
1 polymer ?
#
loop_
_entity_poly.entity_id
_entity_poly.type
_entity_poly.pdbx_seq_one_letter_code
_entity_poly.pdbx_strand_id
1 'polypeptide(L)'
;MKFIFVFLLLIFSITFLQVQVYGSHTGTEPSQPIIFDEDYTIEKFVTGLQYPTAMDFSENGIFVLEKNSGKIFHINLNQDKNIKLVLDLPVTSFSESGLLGIAVAEKKYVYLFFSQAEYDKWGLDENTRDVVYRYTWNGNELVNPILIKSFDGYHTRHHGGVMTADKANNVYVFKGDGDSKSIYQNYPDSNNFESGIFKIDSNNSVELYAMGVRNSFGLAIDPVTQNLWETENGEGTYDEINMVYEKFNGGWALNIGPSYRSDSEISNNLDRINDSEFQDYSYSDPKFSWYDTVGPTAIAFPNFISFEKYKDWLFVGSTNFGEIYKFQLDVERDDFIFYDTNLSKDLVLDLKDSSNEIIFATIPGIITDIKFNDDGMYVVHYSDGIIYRIYPKEFDSTKTLAIISEDKIDDKEKELIASLEGLD
;
A
#
# COMPACT_ATOMS: atom_id res chain seq x y z
N MET A 1 -63.11 1.93 24.58
CA MET A 1 -62.27 2.28 23.42
C MET A 1 -60.82 1.87 23.77
N LYS A 2 -60.37 0.71 23.26
CA LYS A 2 -59.03 0.20 23.48
C LYS A 2 -58.19 0.57 22.25
N PHE A 3 -57.15 1.38 22.42
CA PHE A 3 -56.14 1.62 21.38
C PHE A 3 -55.12 0.52 21.44
N ILE A 4 -55.02 -0.23 20.35
CA ILE A 4 -53.95 -1.21 20.11
C ILE A 4 -52.83 -0.47 19.42
N PHE A 5 -51.65 -0.37 20.06
CA PHE A 5 -50.42 0.09 19.46
C PHE A 5 -49.78 -1.13 18.73
N VAL A 6 -49.75 -1.09 17.41
CA VAL A 6 -49.01 -2.01 16.60
C VAL A 6 -47.57 -1.45 16.45
N PHE A 7 -46.60 -2.11 17.11
CA PHE A 7 -45.20 -1.86 16.87
C PHE A 7 -44.81 -2.50 15.54
N LEU A 8 -44.57 -1.70 14.52
CA LEU A 8 -43.92 -2.12 13.29
C LEU A 8 -42.40 -2.23 13.56
N LEU A 9 -41.90 -3.41 13.72
CA LEU A 9 -40.47 -3.72 13.65
C LEU A 9 -40.03 -3.59 12.18
N LEU A 10 -39.44 -2.45 11.82
CA LEU A 10 -38.68 -2.30 10.58
C LEU A 10 -37.35 -3.03 10.77
N ILE A 11 -37.28 -4.25 10.25
CA ILE A 11 -36.04 -4.98 10.04
C ILE A 11 -35.34 -4.28 8.87
N PHE A 12 -34.37 -3.43 9.15
CA PHE A 12 -33.40 -2.99 8.15
C PHE A 12 -32.52 -4.20 7.79
N SER A 13 -32.90 -4.89 6.72
CA SER A 13 -31.98 -5.77 6.03
C SER A 13 -30.89 -4.91 5.42
N ILE A 14 -29.71 -4.96 6.03
CA ILE A 14 -28.47 -4.48 5.40
C ILE A 14 -28.22 -5.43 4.23
N THR A 15 -28.68 -5.06 3.06
CA THR A 15 -28.23 -5.64 1.81
C THR A 15 -26.79 -5.18 1.63
N PHE A 16 -25.85 -6.02 2.00
CA PHE A 16 -24.53 -6.00 1.39
C PHE A 16 -24.76 -6.05 -0.11
N LEU A 17 -24.42 -4.99 -0.82
CA LEU A 17 -24.24 -5.05 -2.25
C LEU A 17 -23.10 -6.06 -2.48
N GLN A 18 -23.46 -7.31 -2.75
CA GLN A 18 -22.51 -8.22 -3.37
C GLN A 18 -22.28 -7.63 -4.77
N VAL A 19 -21.14 -6.99 -4.94
CA VAL A 19 -20.56 -6.80 -6.26
C VAL A 19 -20.38 -8.21 -6.79
N GLN A 20 -21.18 -8.60 -7.77
CA GLN A 20 -20.97 -9.87 -8.48
C GLN A 20 -19.68 -9.72 -9.29
N VAL A 21 -18.61 -10.22 -8.71
CA VAL A 21 -17.35 -10.40 -9.39
C VAL A 21 -17.56 -11.53 -10.40
N TYR A 22 -17.69 -11.21 -11.67
CA TYR A 22 -17.64 -12.17 -12.77
C TYR A 22 -16.19 -12.48 -13.09
N GLY A 23 -15.54 -13.23 -12.24
CA GLY A 23 -14.30 -13.93 -12.56
C GLY A 23 -14.56 -15.42 -12.40
N SER A 24 -14.44 -16.20 -13.46
CA SER A 24 -14.70 -17.64 -13.44
C SER A 24 -13.54 -18.41 -12.81
N HIS A 25 -13.29 -18.21 -11.52
CA HIS A 25 -12.59 -19.20 -10.74
C HIS A 25 -13.61 -20.28 -10.36
N THR A 26 -13.69 -21.38 -11.12
CA THR A 26 -14.54 -22.55 -10.84
C THR A 26 -13.95 -23.44 -9.74
N GLY A 27 -13.20 -22.87 -8.80
CA GLY A 27 -12.68 -23.54 -7.62
C GLY A 27 -13.33 -22.96 -6.37
N THR A 28 -13.66 -23.82 -5.40
CA THR A 28 -13.94 -23.37 -4.03
C THR A 28 -12.69 -22.66 -3.52
N GLU A 29 -12.83 -21.40 -3.04
CA GLU A 29 -11.71 -20.69 -2.40
C GLU A 29 -11.06 -21.60 -1.35
N PRO A 30 -9.72 -21.60 -1.27
CA PRO A 30 -9.03 -22.41 -0.27
C PRO A 30 -9.45 -21.94 1.12
N SER A 31 -9.75 -22.86 2.00
CA SER A 31 -10.14 -22.54 3.40
C SER A 31 -8.95 -22.20 4.29
N GLN A 32 -7.73 -22.34 3.78
CA GLN A 32 -6.45 -22.11 4.47
C GLN A 32 -5.46 -21.41 3.53
N PRO A 33 -4.52 -20.64 4.08
CA PRO A 33 -3.44 -20.06 3.28
C PRO A 33 -2.66 -21.11 2.50
N ILE A 34 -2.32 -20.80 1.25
CA ILE A 34 -1.50 -21.61 0.36
C ILE A 34 -0.31 -20.77 -0.11
N ILE A 35 0.90 -21.29 0.04
CA ILE A 35 2.11 -20.74 -0.57
C ILE A 35 2.48 -21.65 -1.73
N PHE A 36 2.63 -21.09 -2.94
CA PHE A 36 2.95 -21.87 -4.14
C PHE A 36 4.45 -22.14 -4.30
N ASP A 37 5.29 -21.49 -3.51
CA ASP A 37 6.72 -21.78 -3.43
C ASP A 37 6.99 -22.72 -2.23
N GLU A 38 7.43 -23.95 -2.53
CA GLU A 38 7.66 -25.00 -1.53
C GLU A 38 8.80 -24.67 -0.54
N ASP A 39 9.67 -23.72 -0.87
CA ASP A 39 10.78 -23.31 0.02
C ASP A 39 10.27 -22.46 1.20
N TYR A 40 9.05 -21.94 1.12
CA TYR A 40 8.47 -21.03 2.13
C TYR A 40 7.35 -21.69 2.95
N THR A 41 7.12 -21.13 4.12
CA THR A 41 6.02 -21.49 5.01
C THR A 41 5.37 -20.24 5.59
N ILE A 42 4.18 -20.39 6.19
CA ILE A 42 3.40 -19.30 6.77
C ILE A 42 3.01 -19.60 8.21
N GLU A 43 3.03 -18.59 9.05
CA GLU A 43 2.49 -18.65 10.41
C GLU A 43 1.56 -17.46 10.71
N LYS A 44 0.66 -17.62 11.67
CA LYS A 44 -0.04 -16.50 12.29
C LYS A 44 0.91 -15.83 13.29
N PHE A 45 1.47 -14.70 12.89
CA PHE A 45 2.46 -13.99 13.69
C PHE A 45 1.84 -13.24 14.86
N VAL A 46 0.77 -12.47 14.58
CA VAL A 46 -0.04 -11.75 15.58
C VAL A 46 -1.51 -11.98 15.27
N THR A 47 -2.34 -12.08 16.31
CA THR A 47 -3.79 -12.26 16.19
C THR A 47 -4.54 -11.34 17.16
N GLY A 48 -5.83 -11.11 16.90
CA GLY A 48 -6.71 -10.36 17.80
C GLY A 48 -6.72 -8.85 17.58
N LEU A 49 -6.13 -8.38 16.49
CA LEU A 49 -6.27 -7.00 16.04
C LEU A 49 -7.69 -6.75 15.50
N GLN A 50 -8.12 -5.49 15.49
CA GLN A 50 -9.43 -5.10 14.99
C GLN A 50 -9.30 -4.27 13.70
N TYR A 51 -9.57 -4.91 12.57
CA TYR A 51 -9.48 -4.26 11.26
C TYR A 51 -8.14 -3.54 11.02
N PRO A 52 -7.00 -4.27 11.10
CA PRO A 52 -5.69 -3.68 10.87
C PRO A 52 -5.55 -3.27 9.40
N THR A 53 -5.06 -2.05 9.15
CA THR A 53 -4.95 -1.50 7.78
C THR A 53 -3.54 -1.44 7.25
N ALA A 54 -2.61 -0.99 8.06
CA ALA A 54 -1.24 -0.76 7.64
C ALA A 54 -0.26 -1.02 8.77
N MET A 55 0.99 -1.25 8.40
CA MET A 55 2.10 -1.44 9.33
C MET A 55 3.37 -0.80 8.79
N ASP A 56 4.30 -0.47 9.69
CA ASP A 56 5.66 -0.11 9.28
C ASP A 56 6.65 -0.45 10.40
N PHE A 57 7.91 -0.69 10.02
CA PHE A 57 8.94 -1.11 10.95
C PHE A 57 9.57 0.07 11.70
N SER A 58 9.72 -0.11 13.01
CA SER A 58 10.62 0.70 13.85
C SER A 58 11.98 0.00 13.99
N GLU A 59 12.89 0.61 14.75
CA GLU A 59 14.20 -0.02 15.03
C GLU A 59 14.09 -1.41 15.68
N ASN A 60 13.11 -1.62 16.60
CA ASN A 60 13.00 -2.83 17.41
C ASN A 60 11.62 -3.49 17.35
N GLY A 61 10.80 -3.14 16.38
CA GLY A 61 9.44 -3.65 16.31
C GLY A 61 8.68 -3.19 15.08
N ILE A 62 7.39 -3.38 15.13
CA ILE A 62 6.48 -3.02 14.07
C ILE A 62 5.30 -2.22 14.64
N PHE A 63 5.01 -1.08 14.02
CA PHE A 63 3.77 -0.35 14.26
C PHE A 63 2.65 -0.97 13.45
N VAL A 64 1.47 -1.07 14.05
CA VAL A 64 0.26 -1.58 13.40
C VAL A 64 -0.89 -0.64 13.69
N LEU A 65 -1.65 -0.32 12.66
CA LEU A 65 -2.80 0.56 12.71
C LEU A 65 -4.10 -0.23 12.75
N GLU A 66 -5.04 0.17 13.62
CA GLU A 66 -6.43 -0.28 13.55
C GLU A 66 -7.31 0.82 12.96
N LYS A 67 -7.90 0.54 11.79
CA LYS A 67 -8.66 1.49 10.97
C LYS A 67 -9.75 2.22 11.76
N ASN A 68 -10.61 1.44 12.40
CA ASN A 68 -11.86 1.95 12.95
C ASN A 68 -11.71 2.52 14.37
N SER A 69 -10.75 2.02 15.13
CA SER A 69 -10.53 2.42 16.53
C SER A 69 -9.62 3.64 16.65
N GLY A 70 -8.80 3.92 15.63
CA GLY A 70 -7.77 4.96 15.69
C GLY A 70 -6.55 4.58 16.52
N LYS A 71 -6.45 3.31 16.93
CA LYS A 71 -5.37 2.83 17.78
C LYS A 71 -4.15 2.45 16.97
N ILE A 72 -2.99 2.82 17.49
CA ILE A 72 -1.68 2.40 17.00
C ILE A 72 -1.04 1.52 18.05
N PHE A 73 -0.69 0.31 17.64
CA PHE A 73 0.06 -0.63 18.48
C PHE A 73 1.51 -0.70 18.02
N HIS A 74 2.42 -0.90 18.96
CA HIS A 74 3.79 -1.30 18.69
C HIS A 74 4.01 -2.72 19.21
N ILE A 75 4.51 -3.59 18.35
CA ILE A 75 4.79 -4.99 18.60
C ILE A 75 6.30 -5.16 18.61
N ASN A 76 6.87 -5.52 19.75
CA ASN A 76 8.31 -5.76 19.88
C ASN A 76 8.67 -7.10 19.21
N LEU A 77 9.58 -7.09 18.25
CA LEU A 77 10.02 -8.29 17.54
C LEU A 77 11.09 -9.09 18.31
N ASN A 78 11.82 -8.45 19.23
CA ASN A 78 12.95 -9.04 19.93
C ASN A 78 12.56 -9.81 21.21
N GLN A 79 11.34 -9.63 21.76
CA GLN A 79 10.87 -10.21 23.01
C GLN A 79 9.39 -10.56 22.91
N ASP A 80 8.99 -11.69 23.44
CA ASP A 80 7.63 -12.21 23.68
C ASP A 80 6.45 -11.62 22.86
N LYS A 81 6.73 -10.98 21.72
CA LYS A 81 5.74 -10.32 20.84
C LYS A 81 4.77 -9.41 21.64
N ASN A 82 5.30 -8.64 22.61
CA ASN A 82 4.48 -7.77 23.45
C ASN A 82 3.81 -6.70 22.59
N ILE A 83 2.48 -6.68 22.63
CA ILE A 83 1.63 -5.72 21.92
C ILE A 83 1.32 -4.57 22.86
N LYS A 84 1.77 -3.37 22.53
CA LYS A 84 1.59 -2.16 23.33
C LYS A 84 0.82 -1.12 22.56
N LEU A 85 -0.26 -0.57 23.16
CA LEU A 85 -0.93 0.63 22.65
C LEU A 85 0.00 1.83 22.85
N VAL A 86 0.35 2.54 21.77
CA VAL A 86 1.31 3.67 21.77
C VAL A 86 0.68 5.01 21.40
N LEU A 87 -0.53 4.98 20.79
CA LEU A 87 -1.33 6.17 20.49
C LEU A 87 -2.79 5.77 20.25
N ASP A 88 -3.74 6.64 20.61
CA ASP A 88 -5.18 6.52 20.32
C ASP A 88 -5.67 7.85 19.72
N LEU A 89 -6.13 7.82 18.47
CA LEU A 89 -6.50 8.98 17.69
C LEU A 89 -8.03 9.11 17.55
N PRO A 90 -8.57 10.32 17.56
CA PRO A 90 -9.98 10.56 17.26
C PRO A 90 -10.22 10.46 15.75
N VAL A 91 -10.65 9.29 15.26
CA VAL A 91 -10.94 9.05 13.84
C VAL A 91 -12.43 8.88 13.61
N THR A 92 -12.92 9.31 12.44
CA THR A 92 -14.19 8.79 11.92
C THR A 92 -13.89 7.48 11.18
N SER A 93 -14.79 6.51 11.29
CA SER A 93 -14.65 5.20 10.63
C SER A 93 -15.79 4.91 9.66
N PHE A 94 -16.45 5.95 9.17
CA PHE A 94 -17.55 5.82 8.24
C PHE A 94 -17.05 5.39 6.87
N SER A 95 -17.57 4.28 6.32
CA SER A 95 -17.17 3.73 5.02
C SER A 95 -15.65 3.47 4.92
N GLU A 96 -14.95 4.13 4.00
CA GLU A 96 -13.50 3.98 3.83
C GLU A 96 -12.67 4.86 4.76
N SER A 97 -13.28 5.82 5.48
CA SER A 97 -12.58 6.67 6.44
C SER A 97 -11.95 5.87 7.58
N GLY A 98 -10.96 6.42 8.23
CA GLY A 98 -10.31 5.79 9.39
C GLY A 98 -8.87 6.20 9.56
N LEU A 99 -8.13 5.36 10.30
CA LEU A 99 -6.67 5.40 10.36
C LEU A 99 -6.12 4.54 9.23
N LEU A 100 -5.52 5.18 8.21
CA LEU A 100 -5.32 4.55 6.90
C LEU A 100 -3.86 4.32 6.53
N GLY A 101 -2.93 5.16 6.96
CA GLY A 101 -1.56 5.04 6.52
C GLY A 101 -0.52 5.39 7.56
N ILE A 102 0.64 4.78 7.40
CA ILE A 102 1.83 5.00 8.23
C ILE A 102 3.09 4.98 7.37
N ALA A 103 4.04 5.84 7.70
CA ALA A 103 5.41 5.75 7.23
C ALA A 103 6.37 6.14 8.35
N VAL A 104 7.45 5.37 8.51
CA VAL A 104 8.51 5.65 9.49
C VAL A 104 9.74 6.19 8.76
N ALA A 105 10.13 7.42 9.10
CA ALA A 105 11.34 8.08 8.59
C ALA A 105 12.37 8.26 9.71
N GLU A 106 13.66 8.21 9.35
CA GLU A 106 14.79 8.34 10.30
C GLU A 106 14.71 7.37 11.50
N LYS A 107 13.94 6.27 11.40
CA LYS A 107 13.65 5.35 12.52
C LYS A 107 13.05 6.03 13.77
N LYS A 108 12.65 7.28 13.65
CA LYS A 108 12.24 8.14 14.76
C LYS A 108 10.94 8.90 14.49
N TYR A 109 10.74 9.35 13.28
CA TYR A 109 9.54 10.10 12.92
C TYR A 109 8.50 9.16 12.30
N VAL A 110 7.29 9.21 12.85
CA VAL A 110 6.16 8.40 12.39
C VAL A 110 5.11 9.34 11.81
N TYR A 111 4.88 9.21 10.52
CA TYR A 111 3.85 9.92 9.81
C TYR A 111 2.59 9.06 9.77
N LEU A 112 1.45 9.68 10.04
CA LEU A 112 0.14 9.01 10.09
C LEU A 112 -0.84 9.77 9.22
N PHE A 113 -1.55 9.05 8.35
CA PHE A 113 -2.70 9.57 7.61
C PHE A 113 -3.98 9.02 8.20
N PHE A 114 -4.93 9.91 8.52
CA PHE A 114 -6.23 9.49 9.06
C PHE A 114 -7.33 10.50 8.78
N SER A 115 -8.57 10.02 8.76
CA SER A 115 -9.76 10.86 8.68
C SER A 115 -10.13 11.35 10.09
N GLN A 116 -9.81 12.60 10.41
CA GLN A 116 -10.02 13.19 11.73
C GLN A 116 -11.49 13.54 11.95
N ALA A 117 -12.05 13.08 13.07
CA ALA A 117 -13.37 13.48 13.52
C ALA A 117 -13.28 14.52 14.63
N GLU A 118 -14.14 15.55 14.60
CA GLU A 118 -14.17 16.55 15.66
C GLU A 118 -15.06 16.10 16.83
N TYR A 119 -16.26 15.54 16.56
CA TYR A 119 -17.26 15.24 17.59
C TYR A 119 -17.91 13.85 17.52
N ASP A 120 -17.93 13.18 16.38
CA ASP A 120 -18.61 11.89 16.23
C ASP A 120 -17.73 10.87 15.51
N LYS A 121 -17.50 9.74 16.14
CA LYS A 121 -16.72 8.64 15.59
C LYS A 121 -17.43 7.88 14.45
N TRP A 122 -18.69 8.21 14.12
CA TRP A 122 -19.54 7.39 13.25
C TRP A 122 -20.12 8.13 12.04
N GLY A 123 -19.72 9.35 11.76
CA GLY A 123 -20.25 10.11 10.64
C GLY A 123 -19.19 10.93 9.94
N LEU A 124 -19.55 11.40 8.74
CA LEU A 124 -18.84 12.46 8.05
C LEU A 124 -19.66 13.75 8.23
N ASP A 125 -18.99 14.81 8.56
CA ASP A 125 -19.55 16.15 8.59
C ASP A 125 -18.62 17.13 7.86
N GLU A 126 -19.05 18.38 7.72
CA GLU A 126 -18.30 19.43 7.03
C GLU A 126 -16.94 19.76 7.68
N ASN A 127 -16.71 19.29 8.90
CA ASN A 127 -15.43 19.45 9.62
C ASN A 127 -14.52 18.24 9.49
N THR A 128 -14.99 17.13 8.92
CA THR A 128 -14.15 15.97 8.66
C THR A 128 -13.03 16.35 7.71
N ARG A 129 -11.80 15.99 8.07
CA ARG A 129 -10.60 16.22 7.26
C ARG A 129 -9.74 14.99 7.22
N ASP A 130 -9.18 14.69 6.06
CA ASP A 130 -8.08 13.77 5.96
C ASP A 130 -6.79 14.53 6.29
N VAL A 131 -6.03 14.03 7.24
CA VAL A 131 -4.88 14.75 7.78
C VAL A 131 -3.63 13.89 7.79
N VAL A 132 -2.49 14.53 7.59
CA VAL A 132 -1.19 13.96 7.83
C VAL A 132 -0.57 14.61 9.05
N TYR A 133 -0.28 13.81 10.07
CA TYR A 133 0.48 14.23 11.24
C TYR A 133 1.83 13.52 11.29
N ARG A 134 2.85 14.21 11.75
CA ARG A 134 4.14 13.63 12.14
C ARG A 134 4.23 13.56 13.65
N TYR A 135 4.58 12.39 14.16
CA TYR A 135 4.88 12.13 15.56
C TYR A 135 6.36 11.79 15.73
N THR A 136 6.86 11.94 16.97
CA THR A 136 8.17 11.43 17.36
C THR A 136 8.00 10.16 18.17
N TRP A 137 8.65 9.08 17.75
CA TRP A 137 8.77 7.86 18.56
C TRP A 137 9.85 8.04 19.61
N ASN A 138 9.51 7.93 20.90
CA ASN A 138 10.43 8.06 22.02
C ASN A 138 10.88 6.71 22.62
N GLY A 139 10.56 5.58 21.93
CA GLY A 139 10.81 4.21 22.38
C GLY A 139 9.68 3.63 23.23
N ASN A 140 8.67 4.44 23.56
CA ASN A 140 7.56 4.03 24.43
C ASN A 140 6.19 4.49 23.92
N GLU A 141 6.10 5.69 23.38
CA GLU A 141 4.88 6.36 22.91
C GLU A 141 5.19 7.26 21.72
N LEU A 142 4.16 7.52 20.90
CA LEU A 142 4.18 8.53 19.86
C LEU A 142 3.80 9.89 20.46
N VAL A 143 4.74 10.83 20.43
CA VAL A 143 4.63 12.13 21.08
C VAL A 143 4.90 13.30 20.13
N ASN A 144 4.66 14.55 20.56
CA ASN A 144 4.94 15.77 19.82
C ASN A 144 4.28 15.80 18.42
N PRO A 145 2.94 15.74 18.34
CA PRO A 145 2.24 15.82 17.06
C PRO A 145 2.47 17.14 16.35
N ILE A 146 2.75 17.07 15.05
CA ILE A 146 2.85 18.22 14.14
C ILE A 146 1.92 17.94 12.96
N LEU A 147 0.94 18.82 12.73
CA LEU A 147 0.11 18.78 11.53
C LEU A 147 0.97 19.16 10.32
N ILE A 148 1.06 18.27 9.35
CA ILE A 148 1.82 18.47 8.11
C ILE A 148 0.89 18.97 7.00
N LYS A 149 -0.23 18.30 6.79
CA LYS A 149 -1.19 18.63 5.72
C LYS A 149 -2.59 18.29 6.19
N SER A 150 -3.55 19.09 5.77
CA SER A 150 -4.98 18.81 5.88
C SER A 150 -5.60 18.87 4.50
N PHE A 151 -6.37 17.85 4.16
CA PHE A 151 -7.14 17.74 2.93
C PHE A 151 -8.64 17.78 3.27
N ASP A 152 -9.48 18.05 2.28
CA ASP A 152 -10.90 17.83 2.43
C ASP A 152 -11.16 16.32 2.59
N GLY A 153 -11.83 15.94 3.68
CA GLY A 153 -12.17 14.55 4.02
C GLY A 153 -13.67 14.26 4.00
N TYR A 154 -14.48 15.21 3.54
CA TYR A 154 -15.93 15.04 3.45
C TYR A 154 -16.36 14.21 2.23
N HIS A 155 -15.77 13.00 2.14
CA HIS A 155 -16.05 12.01 1.11
C HIS A 155 -16.34 10.67 1.75
N THR A 156 -17.06 9.78 1.06
CA THR A 156 -17.38 8.45 1.57
C THR A 156 -16.41 7.38 1.11
N ARG A 157 -15.67 7.64 0.02
CA ARG A 157 -14.77 6.69 -0.64
C ARG A 157 -13.50 7.39 -1.08
N HIS A 158 -12.53 6.58 -1.49
CA HIS A 158 -11.26 6.99 -2.08
C HIS A 158 -10.52 8.03 -1.23
N HIS A 159 -10.39 7.75 0.06
CA HIS A 159 -9.57 8.58 0.95
C HIS A 159 -8.09 8.43 0.62
N GLY A 160 -7.66 7.25 0.17
CA GLY A 160 -6.26 6.91 0.01
C GLY A 160 -5.58 6.71 1.37
N GLY A 161 -4.46 7.37 1.58
CA GLY A 161 -3.74 7.40 2.85
C GLY A 161 -2.51 6.52 2.90
N VAL A 162 -2.29 5.62 1.93
CA VAL A 162 -1.07 4.83 1.87
C VAL A 162 0.17 5.72 1.82
N MET A 163 1.22 5.30 2.54
CA MET A 163 2.45 6.08 2.71
C MET A 163 3.69 5.21 2.60
N THR A 164 4.79 5.82 2.16
CA THR A 164 6.13 5.23 2.17
C THR A 164 7.19 6.30 2.38
N ALA A 165 8.41 5.92 2.81
CA ALA A 165 9.53 6.82 2.97
C ALA A 165 10.72 6.36 2.12
N ASP A 166 11.46 7.31 1.52
CA ASP A 166 12.69 7.04 0.78
C ASP A 166 13.94 7.10 1.70
N LYS A 167 15.10 6.71 1.17
CA LYS A 167 16.38 6.76 1.91
C LYS A 167 16.82 8.18 2.27
N ALA A 168 16.30 9.20 1.59
CA ALA A 168 16.54 10.61 1.91
C ALA A 168 15.58 11.13 2.99
N ASN A 169 14.69 10.25 3.51
CA ASN A 169 13.66 10.54 4.50
C ASN A 169 12.56 11.49 4.00
N ASN A 170 12.36 11.58 2.68
CA ASN A 170 11.12 12.14 2.17
C ASN A 170 10.01 11.11 2.36
N VAL A 171 8.81 11.59 2.67
CA VAL A 171 7.62 10.73 2.81
C VAL A 171 6.68 11.02 1.64
N TYR A 172 6.22 9.95 1.00
CA TYR A 172 5.23 10.01 -0.05
C TYR A 172 3.89 9.54 0.52
N VAL A 173 2.83 10.29 0.23
CA VAL A 173 1.47 9.98 0.69
C VAL A 173 0.50 10.15 -0.47
N PHE A 174 -0.38 9.17 -0.65
CA PHE A 174 -1.45 9.27 -1.62
C PHE A 174 -2.74 9.79 -0.98
N LYS A 175 -3.38 10.75 -1.64
CA LYS A 175 -4.75 11.22 -1.38
C LYS A 175 -5.64 10.88 -2.57
N GLY A 176 -6.66 10.09 -2.34
CA GLY A 176 -7.61 9.66 -3.37
C GLY A 176 -8.52 10.77 -3.88
N ASP A 177 -9.22 10.51 -4.97
CA ASP A 177 -10.09 11.46 -5.66
C ASP A 177 -11.46 11.70 -4.98
N GLY A 178 -11.69 11.06 -3.82
CA GLY A 178 -12.94 11.20 -3.07
C GLY A 178 -14.19 10.65 -3.78
N ASP A 179 -14.02 9.91 -4.88
CA ASP A 179 -15.12 9.45 -5.76
C ASP A 179 -15.99 10.62 -6.25
N SER A 180 -15.37 11.76 -6.52
CA SER A 180 -16.07 13.00 -6.88
C SER A 180 -15.49 13.65 -8.14
N LYS A 181 -16.34 13.79 -9.16
CA LYS A 181 -15.93 14.43 -10.44
C LYS A 181 -15.40 15.85 -10.26
N SER A 182 -15.75 16.54 -9.20
CA SER A 182 -15.27 17.90 -8.92
C SER A 182 -13.77 17.95 -8.58
N ILE A 183 -13.16 16.81 -8.30
CA ILE A 183 -11.73 16.72 -7.95
C ILE A 183 -10.93 15.83 -8.90
N TYR A 184 -11.48 15.43 -10.05
CA TYR A 184 -10.76 14.68 -11.06
C TYR A 184 -9.80 15.59 -11.83
N GLN A 185 -8.50 15.33 -11.65
CA GLN A 185 -7.45 16.24 -12.12
C GLN A 185 -7.37 16.42 -13.64
N ASN A 186 -7.51 15.37 -14.42
CA ASN A 186 -7.46 15.44 -15.89
C ASN A 186 -8.81 15.84 -16.52
N TYR A 187 -9.83 16.12 -15.71
CA TYR A 187 -11.14 16.52 -16.22
C TYR A 187 -11.12 17.97 -16.69
N PRO A 188 -11.89 18.33 -17.75
CA PRO A 188 -11.98 19.72 -18.20
C PRO A 188 -12.40 20.64 -17.05
N ASP A 189 -11.78 21.81 -16.99
CA ASP A 189 -12.01 22.82 -15.96
C ASP A 189 -11.65 22.38 -14.51
N SER A 190 -10.92 21.26 -14.34
CA SER A 190 -10.37 20.89 -13.05
C SER A 190 -9.14 21.72 -12.75
N ASN A 191 -9.16 22.43 -11.62
CA ASN A 191 -8.03 23.13 -11.04
C ASN A 191 -7.69 22.54 -9.66
N ASN A 192 -8.02 21.28 -9.44
CA ASN A 192 -7.92 20.64 -8.14
C ASN A 192 -6.54 20.00 -7.92
N PHE A 193 -5.86 20.44 -6.87
CA PHE A 193 -4.58 19.91 -6.38
C PHE A 193 -4.73 19.14 -5.05
N GLU A 194 -5.93 18.66 -4.74
CA GLU A 194 -6.21 17.98 -3.46
C GLU A 194 -6.13 16.45 -3.54
N SER A 195 -5.98 15.86 -4.73
CA SER A 195 -5.76 14.42 -4.93
C SER A 195 -4.42 14.14 -5.61
N GLY A 196 -3.93 12.89 -5.52
CA GLY A 196 -2.66 12.47 -6.10
C GLY A 196 -1.63 12.07 -5.04
N ILE A 197 -0.39 11.92 -5.47
CA ILE A 197 0.73 11.58 -4.59
C ILE A 197 1.45 12.87 -4.19
N PHE A 198 1.56 13.10 -2.89
CA PHE A 198 2.27 14.24 -2.31
C PHE A 198 3.58 13.78 -1.72
N LYS A 199 4.63 14.57 -1.91
CA LYS A 199 5.93 14.40 -1.28
C LYS A 199 6.08 15.40 -0.13
N ILE A 200 6.52 14.91 0.99
CA ILE A 200 6.81 15.67 2.21
C ILE A 200 8.32 15.59 2.43
N ASP A 201 9.02 16.70 2.37
CA ASP A 201 10.45 16.76 2.59
C ASP A 201 10.84 16.77 4.08
N SER A 202 12.13 16.68 4.39
CA SER A 202 12.66 16.71 5.75
C SER A 202 12.35 18.02 6.51
N ASN A 203 11.99 19.09 5.81
CA ASN A 203 11.56 20.38 6.40
C ASN A 203 10.04 20.44 6.59
N ASN A 204 9.30 19.37 6.27
CA ASN A 204 7.85 19.27 6.24
C ASN A 204 7.20 20.13 5.14
N SER A 205 7.92 20.50 4.09
CA SER A 205 7.33 21.10 2.91
C SER A 205 6.56 20.04 2.12
N VAL A 206 5.38 20.37 1.64
CA VAL A 206 4.49 19.45 0.92
C VAL A 206 4.30 19.94 -0.49
N GLU A 207 4.56 19.09 -1.46
CA GLU A 207 4.36 19.35 -2.89
C GLU A 207 3.58 18.21 -3.56
N LEU A 208 2.80 18.50 -4.60
CA LEU A 208 2.19 17.50 -5.45
C LEU A 208 3.29 16.86 -6.31
N TYR A 209 3.54 15.58 -6.10
CA TYR A 209 4.59 14.82 -6.79
C TYR A 209 4.09 14.16 -8.08
N ALA A 210 2.90 13.56 -8.01
CA ALA A 210 2.25 12.87 -9.12
C ALA A 210 0.74 13.04 -9.06
N MET A 211 0.09 12.97 -10.23
CA MET A 211 -1.35 13.18 -10.38
C MET A 211 -1.99 12.13 -11.30
N GLY A 212 -3.29 12.27 -11.54
CA GLY A 212 -4.02 11.40 -12.46
C GLY A 212 -4.15 9.98 -11.97
N VAL A 213 -4.18 9.77 -10.64
CA VAL A 213 -4.37 8.49 -9.95
C VAL A 213 -5.71 8.54 -9.21
N ARG A 214 -6.53 7.50 -9.38
CA ARG A 214 -7.88 7.42 -8.81
C ARG A 214 -7.89 7.05 -7.34
N ASN A 215 -7.41 5.82 -7.05
CA ASN A 215 -7.50 5.23 -5.72
C ASN A 215 -6.40 4.20 -5.48
N SER A 216 -5.29 4.64 -4.93
CA SER A 216 -4.13 3.82 -4.62
C SER A 216 -4.15 3.33 -3.17
N PHE A 217 -3.81 2.06 -2.96
CA PHE A 217 -3.62 1.44 -1.64
C PHE A 217 -2.21 0.87 -1.45
N GLY A 218 -1.32 1.03 -2.43
CA GLY A 218 0.06 0.58 -2.35
C GLY A 218 1.04 1.65 -2.80
N LEU A 219 2.00 2.00 -1.94
CA LEU A 219 3.18 2.81 -2.28
C LEU A 219 4.42 2.10 -1.76
N ALA A 220 5.44 1.96 -2.61
CA ALA A 220 6.74 1.46 -2.20
C ALA A 220 7.88 2.15 -2.97
N ILE A 221 9.01 2.31 -2.30
CA ILE A 221 10.27 2.72 -2.91
C ILE A 221 11.08 1.48 -3.23
N ASP A 222 11.51 1.32 -4.48
CA ASP A 222 12.48 0.29 -4.84
C ASP A 222 13.79 0.54 -4.08
N PRO A 223 14.26 -0.41 -3.28
CA PRO A 223 15.44 -0.23 -2.45
C PRO A 223 16.74 -0.04 -3.26
N VAL A 224 16.76 -0.43 -4.54
CA VAL A 224 17.92 -0.33 -5.43
C VAL A 224 17.91 0.99 -6.20
N THR A 225 16.86 1.23 -6.98
CA THR A 225 16.77 2.40 -7.88
C THR A 225 16.24 3.66 -7.19
N GLN A 226 15.56 3.54 -6.07
CA GLN A 226 14.80 4.59 -5.37
C GLN A 226 13.60 5.11 -6.18
N ASN A 227 13.17 4.41 -7.21
CA ASN A 227 11.93 4.71 -7.91
C ASN A 227 10.73 4.43 -7.01
N LEU A 228 9.73 5.29 -7.08
CA LEU A 228 8.44 5.10 -6.42
C LEU A 228 7.55 4.22 -7.30
N TRP A 229 6.88 3.27 -6.69
CA TRP A 229 5.88 2.42 -7.33
C TRP A 229 4.57 2.51 -6.58
N GLU A 230 3.46 2.38 -7.31
CA GLU A 230 2.13 2.41 -6.73
C GLU A 230 1.20 1.37 -7.39
N THR A 231 0.10 1.05 -6.70
CA THR A 231 -0.99 0.22 -7.21
C THR A 231 -2.27 1.04 -7.28
N GLU A 232 -2.97 1.00 -8.41
CA GLU A 232 -4.21 1.74 -8.62
C GLU A 232 -5.42 0.81 -8.77
N ASN A 233 -6.53 1.19 -8.15
CA ASN A 233 -7.81 0.51 -8.29
C ASN A 233 -8.68 1.22 -9.35
N GLY A 234 -8.96 0.52 -10.44
CA GLY A 234 -9.77 1.00 -11.54
C GLY A 234 -11.27 1.10 -11.25
N GLU A 235 -12.01 1.77 -12.13
CA GLU A 235 -13.47 1.95 -12.02
C GLU A 235 -14.25 0.74 -12.58
N GLY A 236 -13.82 -0.47 -12.32
CA GLY A 236 -14.48 -1.70 -12.78
C GLY A 236 -13.72 -2.47 -13.83
N THR A 237 -12.71 -1.89 -14.43
CA THR A 237 -11.70 -2.54 -15.27
C THR A 237 -10.35 -1.87 -15.03
N TYR A 238 -9.28 -2.58 -15.37
CA TYR A 238 -7.90 -2.11 -15.33
C TYR A 238 -7.45 -1.60 -13.96
N ASP A 239 -7.26 -2.53 -13.03
CA ASP A 239 -6.35 -2.25 -11.92
C ASP A 239 -4.92 -2.19 -12.46
N GLU A 240 -4.04 -1.39 -11.82
CA GLU A 240 -2.74 -1.06 -12.40
C GLU A 240 -1.58 -1.18 -11.40
N ILE A 241 -0.38 -1.40 -11.93
CA ILE A 241 0.89 -1.14 -11.27
C ILE A 241 1.61 -0.06 -12.07
N ASN A 242 1.94 1.04 -11.41
CA ASN A 242 2.61 2.18 -11.99
C ASN A 242 3.99 2.40 -11.37
N MET A 243 5.00 2.72 -12.20
CA MET A 243 6.24 3.31 -11.74
C MET A 243 6.09 4.83 -11.81
N VAL A 244 6.21 5.48 -10.67
CA VAL A 244 5.88 6.89 -10.49
C VAL A 244 7.15 7.72 -10.37
N TYR A 245 7.27 8.75 -11.18
CA TYR A 245 8.35 9.73 -11.12
C TYR A 245 7.79 11.14 -10.83
N GLU A 246 8.65 12.07 -10.52
CA GLU A 246 8.24 13.46 -10.30
C GLU A 246 7.50 14.01 -11.52
N LYS A 247 6.30 14.58 -11.31
CA LYS A 247 5.40 15.05 -12.37
C LYS A 247 4.80 13.95 -13.25
N PHE A 248 4.69 12.73 -12.73
CA PHE A 248 3.92 11.65 -13.35
C PHE A 248 2.43 11.99 -13.41
N ASN A 249 1.77 11.55 -14.48
CA ASN A 249 0.32 11.60 -14.67
C ASN A 249 -0.20 10.22 -15.13
N GLY A 250 -0.98 9.53 -14.28
CA GLY A 250 -1.58 8.22 -14.60
C GLY A 250 -2.76 8.29 -15.57
N GLY A 251 -3.28 9.51 -15.85
CA GLY A 251 -4.35 9.71 -16.85
C GLY A 251 -5.77 9.79 -16.29
N TRP A 252 -6.01 9.31 -15.07
CA TRP A 252 -7.34 9.36 -14.46
C TRP A 252 -7.84 10.84 -14.36
N ALA A 253 -9.10 11.19 -14.71
CA ALA A 253 -10.22 10.30 -15.05
C ALA A 253 -10.46 10.16 -16.58
N LEU A 254 -9.54 10.60 -17.43
CA LEU A 254 -9.71 10.52 -18.88
C LEU A 254 -9.22 9.21 -19.46
N ASN A 255 -8.26 8.58 -18.82
CA ASN A 255 -7.71 7.29 -19.21
C ASN A 255 -7.62 6.35 -18.00
N ILE A 256 -7.86 5.07 -18.23
CA ILE A 256 -7.63 3.96 -17.29
C ILE A 256 -7.17 2.75 -18.11
N GLY A 257 -6.18 2.02 -17.60
CA GLY A 257 -5.53 0.97 -18.36
C GLY A 257 -4.56 1.50 -19.42
N PRO A 258 -3.83 0.61 -20.08
CA PRO A 258 -2.81 1.01 -21.05
C PRO A 258 -3.42 1.61 -22.31
N SER A 259 -2.86 2.72 -22.77
CA SER A 259 -3.37 3.53 -23.89
C SER A 259 -3.43 2.76 -25.22
N TYR A 260 -2.57 1.75 -25.40
CA TYR A 260 -2.53 0.93 -26.62
C TYR A 260 -3.64 -0.13 -26.69
N ARG A 261 -4.38 -0.36 -25.61
CA ARG A 261 -5.47 -1.35 -25.56
C ARG A 261 -6.84 -0.78 -25.83
N SER A 262 -6.94 0.49 -25.99
CA SER A 262 -8.21 1.15 -26.04
C SER A 262 -8.71 1.44 -27.44
N ASP A 263 -10.02 1.64 -27.50
CA ASP A 263 -10.75 2.10 -28.67
C ASP A 263 -10.42 3.55 -29.03
N SER A 264 -10.88 3.99 -30.20
CA SER A 264 -10.59 5.30 -30.81
C SER A 264 -10.87 6.55 -29.96
N GLU A 265 -11.51 6.41 -28.81
CA GLU A 265 -11.76 7.53 -27.90
C GLU A 265 -10.50 7.98 -27.14
N ILE A 266 -9.55 7.08 -26.90
CA ILE A 266 -8.37 7.37 -26.04
C ILE A 266 -7.34 8.25 -26.74
N SER A 267 -7.14 8.15 -28.05
CA SER A 267 -6.21 9.08 -28.70
C SER A 267 -6.64 10.55 -28.48
N ASN A 268 -7.94 10.82 -28.47
CA ASN A 268 -8.50 12.13 -28.15
C ASN A 268 -8.32 12.50 -26.67
N ASN A 269 -8.33 11.52 -25.76
CA ASN A 269 -8.15 11.75 -24.34
C ASN A 269 -6.68 12.02 -24.01
N LEU A 270 -5.73 11.33 -24.62
CA LEU A 270 -4.30 11.60 -24.46
C LEU A 270 -3.93 13.02 -24.93
N ASP A 271 -4.48 13.47 -26.07
CA ASP A 271 -4.31 14.85 -26.52
C ASP A 271 -4.83 15.84 -25.47
N ARG A 272 -5.99 15.55 -24.85
CA ARG A 272 -6.58 16.39 -23.80
C ARG A 272 -5.78 16.39 -22.50
N ILE A 273 -5.18 15.25 -22.12
CA ILE A 273 -4.28 15.16 -20.96
C ILE A 273 -3.06 16.06 -21.21
N ASN A 274 -2.47 15.98 -22.39
CA ASN A 274 -1.30 16.76 -22.77
C ASN A 274 -1.59 18.27 -22.92
N ASP A 275 -2.83 18.63 -23.29
CA ASP A 275 -3.29 20.02 -23.44
C ASP A 275 -3.90 20.61 -22.14
N SER A 276 -3.91 19.87 -21.04
CA SER A 276 -4.48 20.30 -19.76
C SER A 276 -3.68 21.44 -19.11
N GLU A 277 -4.25 22.11 -18.12
CA GLU A 277 -3.54 23.12 -17.29
C GLU A 277 -2.36 22.53 -16.52
N PHE A 278 -2.23 21.21 -16.47
CA PHE A 278 -1.14 20.46 -15.82
C PHE A 278 -0.02 20.09 -16.81
N GLN A 279 0.32 20.96 -17.76
CA GLN A 279 1.32 20.74 -18.84
C GLN A 279 2.70 20.29 -18.34
N ASP A 280 3.02 20.53 -17.07
CA ASP A 280 4.26 20.08 -16.45
C ASP A 280 4.25 18.58 -16.09
N TYR A 281 3.07 17.93 -16.07
CA TYR A 281 2.90 16.52 -15.76
C TYR A 281 2.79 15.69 -17.02
N SER A 282 3.53 14.58 -17.08
CA SER A 282 3.61 13.75 -18.27
C SER A 282 2.85 12.44 -18.06
N TYR A 283 1.95 12.12 -18.97
CA TYR A 283 1.25 10.84 -18.99
C TYR A 283 2.24 9.68 -19.20
N SER A 284 2.00 8.60 -18.47
CA SER A 284 2.70 7.32 -18.64
C SER A 284 1.71 6.17 -18.55
N ASP A 285 1.84 5.20 -19.46
CA ASP A 285 1.11 3.94 -19.37
C ASP A 285 1.52 3.14 -18.12
N PRO A 286 0.61 2.33 -17.55
CA PRO A 286 0.93 1.40 -16.47
C PRO A 286 1.99 0.38 -16.91
N LYS A 287 2.78 -0.09 -15.95
CA LYS A 287 3.75 -1.17 -16.15
C LYS A 287 3.10 -2.55 -16.22
N PHE A 288 1.94 -2.68 -15.60
CA PHE A 288 1.10 -3.88 -15.66
C PHE A 288 -0.35 -3.53 -15.33
N SER A 289 -1.29 -4.27 -15.90
CA SER A 289 -2.71 -4.10 -15.58
C SER A 289 -3.43 -5.45 -15.46
N TRP A 290 -4.43 -5.49 -14.60
CA TRP A 290 -5.44 -6.53 -14.58
C TRP A 290 -6.70 -5.98 -15.25
N TYR A 291 -7.16 -6.61 -16.34
CA TYR A 291 -8.40 -6.19 -17.01
C TYR A 291 -9.60 -6.34 -16.07
N ASP A 292 -9.73 -7.52 -15.44
CA ASP A 292 -10.70 -7.74 -14.38
C ASP A 292 -10.09 -7.34 -13.03
N THR A 293 -10.77 -6.47 -12.32
CA THR A 293 -10.24 -5.87 -11.08
C THR A 293 -10.00 -6.91 -9.99
N VAL A 294 -8.81 -6.88 -9.42
CA VAL A 294 -8.38 -7.75 -8.31
C VAL A 294 -8.36 -7.01 -6.97
N GLY A 295 -8.52 -5.69 -7.01
CA GLY A 295 -8.40 -4.81 -5.85
C GLY A 295 -6.97 -4.81 -5.27
N PRO A 296 -5.94 -4.38 -6.04
CA PRO A 296 -4.58 -4.37 -5.55
C PRO A 296 -4.43 -3.40 -4.39
N THR A 297 -3.67 -3.81 -3.40
CA THR A 297 -3.42 -3.05 -2.18
C THR A 297 -1.95 -2.79 -1.98
N ALA A 298 -1.33 -3.51 -1.05
CA ALA A 298 0.09 -3.37 -0.76
C ALA A 298 0.97 -3.61 -1.98
N ILE A 299 2.06 -2.89 -2.03
CA ILE A 299 3.17 -3.14 -2.95
C ILE A 299 4.47 -3.15 -2.13
N ALA A 300 5.37 -4.11 -2.36
CA ALA A 300 6.59 -4.24 -1.56
C ALA A 300 7.71 -4.90 -2.34
N PHE A 301 8.94 -4.49 -2.02
CA PHE A 301 10.17 -5.07 -2.57
C PHE A 301 10.90 -5.85 -1.50
N PRO A 302 11.24 -7.13 -1.73
CA PRO A 302 12.10 -7.88 -0.83
C PRO A 302 13.56 -7.43 -1.02
N ASN A 303 14.15 -6.91 0.04
CA ASN A 303 15.58 -6.54 0.08
C ASN A 303 16.22 -7.10 1.34
N PHE A 304 15.92 -8.36 1.64
CA PHE A 304 16.32 -9.03 2.86
C PHE A 304 16.76 -10.47 2.57
N ILE A 305 17.66 -10.99 3.38
CA ILE A 305 18.23 -12.31 3.19
C ILE A 305 17.18 -13.44 3.19
N SER A 306 16.10 -13.25 3.93
CA SER A 306 14.98 -14.20 3.96
C SER A 306 14.27 -14.38 2.61
N PHE A 307 14.41 -13.41 1.71
CA PHE A 307 13.84 -13.41 0.37
C PHE A 307 14.87 -13.18 -0.73
N GLU A 308 16.16 -13.53 -0.52
CA GLU A 308 17.25 -13.35 -1.51
C GLU A 308 16.92 -13.96 -2.88
N LYS A 309 16.18 -15.07 -2.93
CA LYS A 309 15.65 -15.69 -4.15
C LYS A 309 14.79 -14.72 -4.98
N TYR A 310 14.16 -13.76 -4.32
CA TYR A 310 13.21 -12.81 -4.89
C TYR A 310 13.72 -11.36 -4.85
N LYS A 311 15.01 -11.11 -4.65
CA LYS A 311 15.57 -9.75 -4.53
C LYS A 311 15.25 -8.82 -5.72
N ASP A 312 15.08 -9.41 -6.92
CA ASP A 312 14.75 -8.68 -8.14
C ASP A 312 13.24 -8.82 -8.49
N TRP A 313 12.40 -8.91 -7.47
CA TRP A 313 10.96 -9.04 -7.63
C TRP A 313 10.20 -7.96 -6.87
N LEU A 314 8.96 -7.76 -7.27
CA LEU A 314 7.98 -6.90 -6.63
C LEU A 314 6.79 -7.75 -6.23
N PHE A 315 6.20 -7.50 -5.06
CA PHE A 315 5.03 -8.21 -4.56
C PHE A 315 3.85 -7.27 -4.39
N VAL A 316 2.64 -7.75 -4.75
CA VAL A 316 1.39 -7.00 -4.63
C VAL A 316 0.34 -7.86 -3.91
N GLY A 317 -0.30 -7.29 -2.89
CA GLY A 317 -1.45 -7.90 -2.23
C GLY A 317 -2.77 -7.50 -2.89
N SER A 318 -3.83 -8.29 -2.68
CA SER A 318 -5.16 -7.98 -3.21
C SER A 318 -6.27 -8.15 -2.19
N THR A 319 -7.40 -7.44 -2.40
CA THR A 319 -8.59 -7.55 -1.56
C THR A 319 -9.59 -8.58 -2.06
N ASN A 320 -9.73 -8.74 -3.39
CA ASN A 320 -10.84 -9.51 -3.95
C ASN A 320 -10.66 -11.02 -3.77
N PHE A 321 -9.42 -11.50 -3.84
CA PHE A 321 -9.12 -12.93 -3.80
C PHE A 321 -8.16 -13.33 -2.69
N GLY A 322 -7.57 -12.36 -1.97
CA GLY A 322 -6.52 -12.62 -0.98
C GLY A 322 -5.24 -13.17 -1.60
N GLU A 323 -4.99 -12.83 -2.85
CA GLU A 323 -3.79 -13.24 -3.57
C GLU A 323 -2.63 -12.31 -3.28
N ILE A 324 -1.44 -12.89 -3.22
CA ILE A 324 -0.18 -12.18 -3.25
C ILE A 324 0.45 -12.47 -4.61
N TYR A 325 0.49 -11.45 -5.44
CA TYR A 325 1.14 -11.49 -6.74
C TYR A 325 2.63 -11.22 -6.60
N LYS A 326 3.42 -11.72 -7.57
CA LYS A 326 4.85 -11.47 -7.69
C LYS A 326 5.20 -11.14 -9.14
N PHE A 327 6.05 -10.15 -9.34
CA PHE A 327 6.48 -9.69 -10.65
C PHE A 327 8.00 -9.62 -10.68
N GLN A 328 8.61 -10.29 -11.66
CA GLN A 328 10.05 -10.22 -11.87
C GLN A 328 10.40 -8.92 -12.57
N LEU A 329 11.30 -8.15 -11.99
CA LEU A 329 11.82 -6.92 -12.57
C LEU A 329 12.92 -7.24 -13.61
N ASP A 330 13.03 -6.40 -14.61
CA ASP A 330 14.16 -6.39 -15.53
C ASP A 330 15.44 -5.87 -14.88
N VAL A 331 16.53 -5.76 -15.64
CA VAL A 331 17.84 -5.35 -15.12
C VAL A 331 17.85 -3.88 -14.70
N GLU A 332 17.12 -3.04 -15.40
CA GLU A 332 16.94 -1.62 -15.14
C GLU A 332 15.94 -1.38 -13.99
N ARG A 333 15.19 -2.40 -13.60
CA ARG A 333 14.15 -2.40 -12.57
C ARG A 333 13.06 -1.35 -12.81
N ASP A 334 12.73 -1.16 -14.07
CA ASP A 334 11.69 -0.22 -14.50
C ASP A 334 10.59 -0.87 -15.35
N ASP A 335 10.72 -2.20 -15.61
CA ASP A 335 9.72 -3.01 -16.32
C ASP A 335 9.67 -4.44 -15.78
N PHE A 336 8.71 -5.26 -16.27
CA PHE A 336 8.52 -6.64 -15.84
C PHE A 336 8.92 -7.65 -16.91
N ILE A 337 9.45 -8.79 -16.46
CA ILE A 337 9.79 -9.94 -17.29
C ILE A 337 8.72 -11.00 -17.11
N PHE A 338 8.10 -11.43 -18.21
CA PHE A 338 7.17 -12.56 -18.26
C PHE A 338 7.66 -13.64 -19.21
N TYR A 339 7.49 -14.90 -18.81
CA TYR A 339 7.75 -16.07 -19.65
C TYR A 339 6.49 -16.54 -20.36
N ASP A 340 5.29 -16.20 -19.83
CA ASP A 340 4.04 -16.38 -20.54
C ASP A 340 3.97 -15.42 -21.72
N THR A 341 3.69 -15.97 -22.92
CA THR A 341 3.71 -15.18 -24.18
C THR A 341 2.56 -14.18 -24.29
N ASN A 342 1.46 -14.38 -23.57
CA ASN A 342 0.35 -13.44 -23.57
C ASN A 342 0.71 -12.25 -22.68
N LEU A 343 1.15 -12.51 -21.45
CA LEU A 343 1.55 -11.45 -20.50
C LEU A 343 2.72 -10.61 -21.03
N SER A 344 3.72 -11.24 -21.65
CA SER A 344 4.89 -10.53 -22.21
C SER A 344 4.56 -9.67 -23.44
N LYS A 345 3.41 -9.91 -24.07
CA LYS A 345 2.99 -9.20 -25.29
C LYS A 345 2.36 -7.85 -25.01
N ASP A 346 1.51 -7.77 -23.98
CA ASP A 346 0.70 -6.59 -23.75
C ASP A 346 0.58 -6.18 -22.27
N LEU A 347 1.31 -6.87 -21.38
CA LEU A 347 1.40 -6.51 -19.94
C LEU A 347 0.04 -6.37 -19.26
N VAL A 348 -0.96 -7.15 -19.73
CA VAL A 348 -2.31 -7.17 -19.20
C VAL A 348 -2.75 -8.60 -18.94
N LEU A 349 -3.24 -8.86 -17.74
CA LEU A 349 -3.89 -10.13 -17.40
C LEU A 349 -5.39 -10.06 -17.76
N ASP A 350 -5.77 -10.78 -18.81
CA ASP A 350 -7.17 -10.99 -19.22
C ASP A 350 -7.73 -12.31 -18.66
N LEU A 351 -9.05 -12.46 -18.67
CA LEU A 351 -9.74 -13.71 -18.27
C LEU A 351 -9.24 -14.97 -18.96
N LYS A 352 -8.70 -14.86 -20.16
CA LYS A 352 -8.19 -16.00 -20.96
C LYS A 352 -6.73 -16.34 -20.67
N ASP A 353 -6.03 -15.52 -19.91
CA ASP A 353 -4.63 -15.71 -19.59
C ASP A 353 -4.47 -16.51 -18.31
N SER A 354 -3.30 -17.11 -18.12
CA SER A 354 -2.98 -17.82 -16.88
C SER A 354 -2.29 -16.89 -15.90
N SER A 355 -2.81 -16.79 -14.69
CA SER A 355 -2.18 -16.07 -13.59
C SER A 355 -1.12 -16.87 -12.83
N ASN A 356 -0.89 -18.14 -13.18
CA ASN A 356 -0.02 -19.05 -12.42
C ASN A 356 1.42 -18.54 -12.29
N GLU A 357 1.93 -17.82 -13.27
CA GLU A 357 3.27 -17.27 -13.24
C GLU A 357 3.44 -16.19 -12.16
N ILE A 358 2.41 -15.38 -11.96
CA ILE A 358 2.47 -14.21 -11.10
C ILE A 358 1.89 -14.43 -9.71
N ILE A 359 1.27 -15.56 -9.40
CA ILE A 359 0.75 -15.82 -8.05
C ILE A 359 1.85 -16.45 -7.18
N PHE A 360 2.12 -15.83 -6.03
CA PHE A 360 3.02 -16.34 -5.01
C PHE A 360 2.29 -17.10 -3.91
N ALA A 361 1.17 -16.54 -3.44
CA ALA A 361 0.39 -17.13 -2.36
C ALA A 361 -1.08 -16.72 -2.46
N THR A 362 -1.95 -17.49 -1.79
CA THR A 362 -3.35 -17.13 -1.54
C THR A 362 -3.62 -17.22 -0.04
N ILE A 363 -4.05 -16.12 0.57
CA ILE A 363 -4.51 -16.02 1.96
C ILE A 363 -5.95 -15.55 1.91
N PRO A 364 -6.95 -16.45 2.00
CA PRO A 364 -8.35 -16.10 1.75
C PRO A 364 -8.84 -14.95 2.63
N GLY A 365 -9.27 -13.86 2.02
CA GLY A 365 -9.77 -12.65 2.67
C GLY A 365 -9.09 -11.38 2.14
N ILE A 366 -9.07 -10.34 2.92
CA ILE A 366 -8.61 -9.01 2.53
C ILE A 366 -7.18 -8.78 3.02
N ILE A 367 -6.23 -8.67 2.09
CA ILE A 367 -4.85 -8.24 2.36
C ILE A 367 -4.80 -6.72 2.20
N THR A 368 -4.27 -6.00 3.20
CA THR A 368 -4.19 -4.53 3.15
C THR A 368 -2.77 -4.00 3.16
N ASP A 369 -1.80 -4.73 3.70
CA ASP A 369 -0.39 -4.31 3.69
C ASP A 369 0.57 -5.50 3.64
N ILE A 370 1.71 -5.29 2.99
CA ILE A 370 2.83 -6.23 2.93
C ILE A 370 4.12 -5.46 3.21
N LYS A 371 4.93 -5.97 4.13
CA LYS A 371 6.27 -5.45 4.43
C LYS A 371 7.26 -6.60 4.58
N PHE A 372 8.50 -6.32 4.25
CA PHE A 372 9.60 -7.28 4.44
C PHE A 372 10.53 -6.87 5.57
N ASN A 373 11.09 -7.86 6.24
CA ASN A 373 12.16 -7.71 7.23
C ASN A 373 13.15 -8.88 7.07
N ASP A 374 14.24 -8.87 7.83
CA ASP A 374 15.30 -9.90 7.79
C ASP A 374 14.80 -11.33 8.00
N ASP A 375 13.70 -11.52 8.71
CA ASP A 375 13.15 -12.82 9.06
C ASP A 375 11.88 -13.21 8.28
N GLY A 376 11.43 -12.39 7.31
CA GLY A 376 10.29 -12.76 6.46
C GLY A 376 9.48 -11.63 5.85
N MET A 377 8.43 -12.04 5.17
CA MET A 377 7.36 -11.19 4.65
C MET A 377 6.24 -11.14 5.68
N TYR A 378 5.84 -9.95 6.07
CA TYR A 378 4.71 -9.71 6.95
C TYR A 378 3.51 -9.25 6.13
N VAL A 379 2.35 -9.85 6.40
CA VAL A 379 1.11 -9.61 5.64
C VAL A 379 -0.01 -9.24 6.60
N VAL A 380 -0.56 -8.05 6.44
CA VAL A 380 -1.75 -7.61 7.21
C VAL A 380 -3.01 -8.19 6.58
N HIS A 381 -3.72 -9.00 7.35
CA HIS A 381 -5.00 -9.59 6.99
C HIS A 381 -6.12 -8.88 7.76
N TYR A 382 -6.84 -8.02 7.03
CA TYR A 382 -7.82 -7.09 7.58
C TYR A 382 -9.02 -7.78 8.24
N SER A 383 -9.59 -8.76 7.52
CA SER A 383 -10.86 -9.39 7.91
C SER A 383 -10.76 -10.15 9.23
N ASP A 384 -9.65 -10.86 9.43
CA ASP A 384 -9.44 -11.75 10.59
C ASP A 384 -8.66 -11.10 11.72
N GLY A 385 -8.14 -9.88 11.51
CA GLY A 385 -7.32 -9.20 12.51
C GLY A 385 -6.00 -9.91 12.78
N ILE A 386 -5.34 -10.38 11.71
CA ILE A 386 -4.13 -11.20 11.79
C ILE A 386 -2.99 -10.50 11.03
N ILE A 387 -1.79 -10.59 11.56
CA ILE A 387 -0.57 -10.43 10.79
C ILE A 387 -0.01 -11.83 10.55
N TYR A 388 0.13 -12.23 9.30
CA TYR A 388 0.86 -13.43 8.92
C TYR A 388 2.33 -13.10 8.72
N ARG A 389 3.19 -14.11 8.94
CA ARG A 389 4.59 -14.08 8.52
C ARG A 389 4.84 -15.26 7.58
N ILE A 390 5.40 -14.97 6.40
CA ILE A 390 5.88 -15.95 5.43
C ILE A 390 7.40 -15.91 5.47
N TYR A 391 8.05 -17.07 5.63
CA TYR A 391 9.49 -17.16 5.81
C TYR A 391 10.05 -18.46 5.22
N PRO A 392 11.35 -18.54 4.89
CA PRO A 392 11.98 -19.76 4.38
C PRO A 392 11.90 -20.91 5.40
N LYS A 393 11.57 -22.13 4.95
CA LYS A 393 11.55 -23.33 5.81
C LYS A 393 12.92 -23.64 6.43
N GLU A 394 13.99 -23.41 5.65
CA GLU A 394 15.37 -23.55 6.09
C GLU A 394 15.99 -22.15 6.23
N PHE A 395 15.75 -21.49 7.34
CA PHE A 395 16.33 -20.18 7.63
C PHE A 395 17.63 -20.36 8.39
N ASP A 396 18.77 -20.15 7.73
CA ASP A 396 20.09 -20.18 8.35
C ASP A 396 20.37 -18.85 9.07
N SER A 397 19.99 -18.79 10.34
CA SER A 397 20.23 -17.63 11.19
C SER A 397 21.71 -17.24 11.36
N THR A 398 22.65 -18.13 11.01
CA THR A 398 24.09 -17.85 11.07
C THR A 398 24.54 -16.92 9.95
N LYS A 399 23.89 -16.96 8.79
CA LYS A 399 24.15 -16.02 7.68
C LYS A 399 23.72 -14.60 8.00
N THR A 400 22.62 -14.44 8.72
CA THR A 400 22.13 -13.11 9.16
C THR A 400 23.14 -12.44 10.09
N LEU A 401 23.75 -13.18 11.02
CA LEU A 401 24.78 -12.66 11.93
C LEU A 401 26.08 -12.29 11.21
N ALA A 402 26.45 -13.03 10.17
CA ALA A 402 27.65 -12.75 9.38
C ALA A 402 27.52 -11.44 8.59
N ILE A 403 26.38 -11.21 7.94
CA ILE A 403 26.11 -9.97 7.17
C ILE A 403 26.00 -8.75 8.09
N ILE A 404 25.35 -8.88 9.25
CA ILE A 404 25.29 -7.79 10.25
C ILE A 404 26.66 -7.44 10.78
N SER A 405 27.58 -8.40 10.83
CA SER A 405 28.97 -8.15 11.25
C SER A 405 29.81 -7.45 10.17
N GLU A 406 29.53 -7.71 8.89
CA GLU A 406 30.20 -7.03 7.77
C GLU A 406 29.72 -5.59 7.55
N ASP A 407 28.42 -5.34 7.67
CA ASP A 407 27.85 -3.98 7.52
C ASP A 407 28.18 -3.03 8.69
N LYS A 408 28.62 -3.56 9.83
CA LYS A 408 29.03 -2.75 10.99
C LYS A 408 30.50 -2.39 11.03
N ILE A 409 31.31 -2.91 10.11
CA ILE A 409 32.73 -2.54 10.00
C ILE A 409 32.81 -1.22 9.21
N ASP A 410 32.95 -0.11 9.90
CA ASP A 410 33.25 1.22 9.33
C ASP A 410 34.51 1.13 8.44
N ASP A 411 34.54 1.92 7.35
CA ASP A 411 35.69 1.97 6.42
C ASP A 411 37.02 2.26 7.13
N LYS A 412 37.01 2.92 8.29
CA LYS A 412 38.17 3.09 9.17
C LYS A 412 38.63 1.81 9.84
N GLU A 413 37.71 0.90 10.19
CA GLU A 413 38.05 -0.40 10.76
C GLU A 413 38.59 -1.34 9.68
N LYS A 414 38.05 -1.23 8.44
CA LYS A 414 38.61 -1.98 7.27
C LYS A 414 40.06 -1.56 6.95
N GLU A 415 40.36 -0.24 7.01
CA GLU A 415 41.73 0.24 6.86
C GLU A 415 42.66 -0.24 8.01
N LEU A 416 42.15 -0.31 9.23
CA LEU A 416 42.91 -0.76 10.38
C LEU A 416 43.22 -2.28 10.29
N ILE A 417 42.23 -3.08 9.88
CA ILE A 417 42.41 -4.53 9.67
C ILE A 417 43.40 -4.78 8.54
N ALA A 418 43.29 -4.08 7.40
CA ALA A 418 44.23 -4.18 6.30
C ALA A 418 45.66 -3.73 6.69
N SER A 419 45.82 -2.78 7.61
CA SER A 419 47.12 -2.35 8.12
C SER A 419 47.73 -3.34 9.09
N LEU A 420 46.93 -4.20 9.74
CA LEU A 420 47.41 -5.24 10.66
C LEU A 420 47.80 -6.53 9.95
N GLU A 421 47.12 -6.86 8.82
CA GLU A 421 47.46 -8.03 7.96
C GLU A 421 48.71 -7.82 7.11
N GLY A 422 49.22 -6.61 7.00
CA GLY A 422 50.48 -6.28 6.29
C GLY A 422 51.75 -6.26 7.15
N LEU A 423 51.65 -6.75 8.40
CA LEU A 423 52.77 -6.70 9.38
C LEU A 423 53.32 -8.10 9.75
N ASP A 424 53.10 -9.14 8.91
CA ASP A 424 53.77 -10.44 9.02
C ASP A 424 54.90 -10.59 7.98
#